data_05f274f76008b387471d4713c9df0660
#
_entry.id   05f274f76008b387471d4713c9df0660
#
_cell.length_a   1.000
_cell.length_b   1.000
_cell.length_c   1.000
_cell.angle_alpha   90.00
_cell.angle_beta   90.00
_cell.angle_gamma   90.00
#
_symmetry.space_group_name_H-M   'P 1'
#
loop_
_entity.id
_entity.type
_entity.pdbx_description
1 polymer ?
#
loop_
_entity_poly.entity_id
_entity_poly.type
_entity_poly.pdbx_seq_one_letter_code
_entity_poly.pdbx_strand_id
1 'polypeptide(L)'
;MLILAHRLRELRFGELMKVYIEGNQEKAELDYSREPAGAGLRLAEEDFYDYLRQCFFQTPGAVYAIWQEDGCYVSALRLEPYRNGMLLTALETAPLERRKGYAARLLGAVLEQAEGPVFSHVAKDNLPSLRLHEKLGFRKIQDTALYLDGSADSRACTLRWTKE
;
A
#
# COMPACT_ATOMS: atom_id res chain seq x y z
N MET A 1 12.63 -5.25 -9.92
CA MET A 1 11.69 -5.71 -10.98
C MET A 1 10.25 -5.49 -10.49
N LEU A 2 9.44 -4.81 -11.30
CA LEU A 2 8.02 -4.60 -11.00
C LEU A 2 7.22 -5.87 -11.26
N ILE A 3 6.39 -6.26 -10.28
CA ILE A 3 5.40 -7.32 -10.40
C ILE A 3 4.02 -6.69 -10.19
N LEU A 4 3.08 -7.00 -11.08
CA LEU A 4 1.67 -6.61 -10.96
C LEU A 4 0.83 -7.87 -10.78
N ALA A 5 0.18 -8.00 -9.62
CA ALA A 5 -0.69 -9.12 -9.31
C ALA A 5 -2.16 -8.69 -9.34
N HIS A 6 -2.96 -9.39 -10.13
CA HIS A 6 -4.39 -9.17 -10.29
C HIS A 6 -5.21 -10.21 -9.54
N ARG A 7 -4.56 -11.23 -8.97
CA ARG A 7 -5.19 -12.33 -8.25
C ARG A 7 -4.31 -12.76 -7.09
N LEU A 8 -4.92 -13.23 -6.01
CA LEU A 8 -4.19 -13.69 -4.82
C LEU A 8 -3.15 -14.77 -5.13
N ARG A 9 -3.47 -15.71 -6.02
CA ARG A 9 -2.55 -16.80 -6.42
C ARG A 9 -1.27 -16.34 -7.14
N GLU A 10 -1.24 -15.11 -7.60
CA GLU A 10 -0.05 -14.51 -8.24
C GLU A 10 0.92 -13.92 -7.21
N LEU A 11 0.51 -13.84 -5.94
CA LEU A 11 1.33 -13.34 -4.85
C LEU A 11 2.00 -14.48 -4.08
N ARG A 12 3.25 -14.27 -3.72
CA ARG A 12 3.91 -15.09 -2.70
C ARG A 12 3.63 -14.44 -1.35
N PHE A 13 2.57 -14.90 -0.67
CA PHE A 13 2.04 -14.27 0.53
C PHE A 13 3.08 -14.18 1.65
N GLY A 14 3.90 -15.21 1.85
CA GLY A 14 4.97 -15.17 2.86
C GLY A 14 6.01 -14.06 2.61
N GLU A 15 6.34 -13.79 1.35
CA GLU A 15 7.22 -12.68 0.99
C GLU A 15 6.53 -11.32 1.23
N LEU A 16 5.24 -11.24 0.92
CA LEU A 16 4.46 -10.02 1.17
C LEU A 16 4.39 -9.69 2.66
N MET A 17 4.28 -10.69 3.52
CA MET A 17 4.22 -10.49 4.98
C MET A 17 5.52 -9.91 5.54
N LYS A 18 6.66 -10.12 4.90
CA LYS A 18 7.91 -9.46 5.28
C LYS A 18 7.87 -7.95 5.06
N VAL A 19 7.17 -7.50 4.02
CA VAL A 19 6.97 -6.07 3.73
C VAL A 19 6.11 -5.41 4.79
N TYR A 20 5.04 -6.09 5.22
CA TYR A 20 4.03 -5.54 6.14
C TYR A 20 4.22 -5.99 7.60
N ILE A 21 5.39 -6.48 7.97
CA ILE A 21 5.64 -7.03 9.31
C ILE A 21 5.33 -6.03 10.43
N GLU A 22 5.72 -4.77 10.30
CA GLU A 22 5.48 -3.77 11.34
C GLU A 22 3.99 -3.50 11.53
N GLY A 23 3.23 -3.29 10.45
CA GLY A 23 1.79 -3.07 10.52
C GLY A 23 1.05 -4.26 11.11
N ASN A 24 1.47 -5.49 10.78
CA ASN A 24 0.88 -6.69 11.36
C ASN A 24 1.24 -6.86 12.84
N GLN A 25 2.44 -6.47 13.26
CA GLN A 25 2.82 -6.44 14.67
C GLN A 25 1.97 -5.44 15.46
N GLU A 26 1.78 -4.23 14.93
CA GLU A 26 0.90 -3.23 15.55
C GLU A 26 -0.54 -3.73 15.66
N LYS A 27 -1.07 -4.34 14.60
CA LYS A 27 -2.40 -4.94 14.62
C LYS A 27 -2.50 -6.05 15.67
N ALA A 28 -1.49 -6.89 15.78
CA ALA A 28 -1.44 -7.95 16.78
C ALA A 28 -1.49 -7.39 18.21
N GLU A 29 -0.77 -6.30 18.47
CA GLU A 29 -0.77 -5.64 19.78
C GLU A 29 -2.13 -5.00 20.11
N LEU A 30 -2.81 -4.44 19.11
CA LEU A 30 -4.11 -3.78 19.31
C LEU A 30 -5.25 -4.79 19.42
N ASP A 31 -5.31 -5.77 18.52
CA ASP A 31 -6.47 -6.67 18.39
C ASP A 31 -6.28 -8.01 19.10
N TYR A 32 -5.05 -8.45 19.30
CA TYR A 32 -4.70 -9.79 19.78
C TYR A 32 -3.75 -9.81 20.96
N SER A 33 -3.74 -8.74 21.77
CA SER A 33 -2.84 -8.57 22.92
C SER A 33 -2.99 -9.65 24.00
N ARG A 34 -4.14 -10.34 24.05
CA ARG A 34 -4.43 -11.39 25.03
C ARG A 34 -4.02 -12.78 24.54
N GLU A 35 -3.59 -12.90 23.30
CA GLU A 35 -3.17 -14.19 22.74
C GLU A 35 -1.74 -14.56 23.20
N PRO A 36 -1.39 -15.84 23.22
CA PRO A 36 -0.03 -16.28 23.50
C PRO A 36 1.00 -15.63 22.56
N ALA A 37 2.26 -15.54 23.01
CA ALA A 37 3.35 -14.97 22.24
C ALA A 37 3.46 -15.60 20.85
N GLY A 38 3.50 -14.77 19.81
CA GLY A 38 3.56 -15.17 18.41
C GLY A 38 2.22 -15.54 17.77
N ALA A 39 1.20 -15.86 18.55
CA ALA A 39 -0.13 -16.20 18.02
C ALA A 39 -0.83 -14.98 17.46
N GLY A 40 -0.69 -13.82 18.09
CA GLY A 40 -1.29 -12.57 17.63
C GLY A 40 -0.81 -12.14 16.26
N LEU A 41 0.49 -12.26 15.98
CA LEU A 41 1.05 -11.94 14.66
C LEU A 41 0.46 -12.85 13.57
N ARG A 42 0.37 -14.16 13.85
CA ARG A 42 -0.23 -15.09 12.90
C ARG A 42 -1.69 -14.76 12.61
N LEU A 43 -2.46 -14.39 13.63
CA LEU A 43 -3.86 -13.96 13.45
C LEU A 43 -3.96 -12.68 12.63
N ALA A 44 -3.08 -11.72 12.85
CA ALA A 44 -3.03 -10.50 12.05
C ALA A 44 -2.71 -10.80 10.57
N GLU A 45 -1.78 -11.73 10.32
CA GLU A 45 -1.45 -12.18 8.97
C GLU A 45 -2.60 -12.95 8.30
N GLU A 46 -3.34 -13.76 9.05
CA GLU A 46 -4.57 -14.42 8.58
C GLU A 46 -5.65 -13.41 8.21
N ASP A 47 -5.85 -12.38 9.02
CA ASP A 47 -6.77 -11.28 8.71
C ASP A 47 -6.37 -10.55 7.43
N PHE A 48 -5.08 -10.32 7.23
CA PHE A 48 -4.55 -9.72 6.01
C PHE A 48 -4.86 -10.60 4.79
N TYR A 49 -4.61 -11.90 4.89
CA TYR A 49 -4.91 -12.86 3.83
C TYR A 49 -6.41 -12.87 3.50
N ASP A 50 -7.25 -12.91 4.52
CA ASP A 50 -8.71 -12.92 4.34
C ASP A 50 -9.21 -11.64 3.70
N TYR A 51 -8.66 -10.48 4.06
CA TYR A 51 -8.97 -9.22 3.40
C TYR A 51 -8.61 -9.25 1.92
N LEU A 52 -7.43 -9.73 1.56
CA LEU A 52 -7.03 -9.85 0.16
C LEU A 52 -7.97 -10.77 -0.61
N ARG A 53 -8.30 -11.92 -0.03
CA ARG A 53 -9.16 -12.94 -0.66
C ARG A 53 -10.61 -12.50 -0.79
N GLN A 54 -11.17 -11.93 0.26
CA GLN A 54 -12.61 -11.65 0.35
C GLN A 54 -12.99 -10.26 -0.16
N CYS A 55 -12.07 -9.29 -0.11
CA CYS A 55 -12.36 -7.90 -0.42
C CYS A 55 -11.49 -7.37 -1.56
N PHE A 56 -10.18 -7.27 -1.37
CA PHE A 56 -9.32 -6.56 -2.32
C PHE A 56 -9.35 -7.17 -3.71
N PHE A 57 -9.07 -8.46 -3.85
CA PHE A 57 -9.06 -9.13 -5.16
C PHE A 57 -10.45 -9.44 -5.72
N GLN A 58 -11.51 -9.19 -4.96
CA GLN A 58 -12.88 -9.21 -5.47
C GLN A 58 -13.29 -7.86 -6.11
N THR A 59 -12.52 -6.81 -5.87
CA THR A 59 -12.76 -5.50 -6.48
C THR A 59 -12.28 -5.51 -7.92
N PRO A 60 -13.15 -5.31 -8.92
CA PRO A 60 -12.74 -5.24 -10.32
C PRO A 60 -11.69 -4.16 -10.54
N GLY A 61 -10.59 -4.49 -11.21
CA GLY A 61 -9.51 -3.55 -11.50
C GLY A 61 -8.48 -3.38 -10.37
N ALA A 62 -8.64 -4.06 -9.24
CA ALA A 62 -7.65 -4.02 -8.16
C ALA A 62 -6.33 -4.68 -8.59
N VAL A 63 -5.21 -4.05 -8.24
CA VAL A 63 -3.86 -4.51 -8.57
C VAL A 63 -2.95 -4.36 -7.36
N TYR A 64 -2.22 -5.42 -7.04
CA TYR A 64 -1.11 -5.36 -6.10
C TYR A 64 0.19 -5.14 -6.87
N ALA A 65 0.89 -4.04 -6.60
CA ALA A 65 2.17 -3.72 -7.23
C ALA A 65 3.30 -3.99 -6.24
N ILE A 66 4.33 -4.69 -6.69
CA ILE A 66 5.43 -5.15 -5.85
C ILE A 66 6.75 -4.86 -6.55
N TRP A 67 7.72 -4.35 -5.81
CA TRP A 67 9.11 -4.32 -6.25
C TRP A 67 9.85 -5.53 -5.69
N GLN A 68 10.39 -6.33 -6.58
CA GLN A 68 11.17 -7.52 -6.24
C GLN A 68 12.65 -7.31 -6.55
N GLU A 69 13.50 -7.63 -5.60
CA GLU A 69 14.97 -7.68 -5.74
C GLU A 69 15.46 -9.05 -5.30
N ASP A 70 16.31 -9.67 -6.12
CA ASP A 70 16.92 -10.98 -5.83
C ASP A 70 15.91 -12.03 -5.34
N GLY A 71 14.74 -12.06 -5.94
CA GLY A 71 13.67 -12.99 -5.61
C GLY A 71 12.86 -12.63 -4.36
N CYS A 72 13.18 -11.57 -3.64
CA CYS A 72 12.48 -11.13 -2.44
C CYS A 72 11.59 -9.92 -2.70
N TYR A 73 10.42 -9.87 -2.07
CA TYR A 73 9.58 -8.67 -2.09
C TYR A 73 10.16 -7.64 -1.12
N VAL A 74 10.50 -6.47 -1.64
CA VAL A 74 11.13 -5.41 -0.83
C VAL A 74 10.24 -4.20 -0.61
N SER A 75 9.31 -3.92 -1.53
CA SER A 75 8.32 -2.86 -1.38
C SER A 75 7.03 -3.26 -2.10
N ALA A 76 5.90 -2.78 -1.61
CA ALA A 76 4.60 -3.11 -2.17
C ALA A 76 3.59 -1.98 -1.97
N LEU A 77 2.58 -1.93 -2.82
CA LEU A 77 1.43 -1.03 -2.71
C LEU A 77 0.20 -1.66 -3.35
N ARG A 78 -0.98 -1.15 -3.00
CA ARG A 78 -2.25 -1.54 -3.59
C ARG A 78 -2.82 -0.41 -4.44
N LEU A 79 -3.46 -0.78 -5.53
CA LEU A 79 -4.20 0.12 -6.41
C LEU A 79 -5.62 -0.38 -6.59
N GLU A 80 -6.59 0.50 -6.41
CA GLU A 80 -8.02 0.24 -6.62
C GLU A 80 -8.64 1.34 -7.46
N PRO A 81 -9.66 1.06 -8.28
CA PRO A 81 -10.40 2.12 -8.96
C PRO A 81 -10.96 3.14 -7.96
N TYR A 82 -10.75 4.40 -8.27
CA TYR A 82 -11.14 5.52 -7.42
C TYR A 82 -11.37 6.76 -8.28
N ARG A 83 -12.56 7.37 -8.19
CA ARG A 83 -12.93 8.51 -9.04
C ARG A 83 -12.66 8.18 -10.52
N ASN A 84 -11.94 9.06 -11.22
CA ASN A 84 -11.57 8.89 -12.63
C ASN A 84 -10.19 8.24 -12.83
N GLY A 85 -9.67 7.57 -11.82
CA GLY A 85 -8.35 6.94 -11.85
C GLY A 85 -8.22 5.81 -10.83
N MET A 86 -7.07 5.75 -10.17
CA MET A 86 -6.73 4.71 -9.19
C MET A 86 -6.34 5.34 -7.86
N LEU A 87 -6.73 4.71 -6.76
CA LEU A 87 -6.27 5.06 -5.41
C LEU A 87 -5.12 4.13 -5.02
N LEU A 88 -4.00 4.74 -4.68
CA LEU A 88 -2.84 4.06 -4.11
C LEU A 88 -2.99 4.01 -2.60
N THR A 89 -2.85 2.81 -2.04
CA THR A 89 -2.88 2.58 -0.60
C THR A 89 -1.77 1.62 -0.18
N ALA A 90 -1.51 1.57 1.13
CA ALA A 90 -0.63 0.56 1.74
C ALA A 90 0.78 0.51 1.13
N LEU A 91 1.34 1.65 0.74
CA LEU A 91 2.73 1.71 0.30
C LEU A 91 3.65 1.45 1.49
N GLU A 92 4.39 0.35 1.43
CA GLU A 92 5.33 -0.07 2.46
C GLU A 92 6.61 -0.61 1.84
N THR A 93 7.70 -0.48 2.59
CA THR A 93 8.98 -1.12 2.29
C THR A 93 9.36 -2.01 3.47
N ALA A 94 9.87 -3.21 3.20
CA ALA A 94 10.35 -4.10 4.24
C ALA A 94 11.35 -3.37 5.14
N PRO A 95 11.26 -3.49 6.48
CA PRO A 95 12.06 -2.66 7.39
C PRO A 95 13.56 -2.69 7.14
N LEU A 96 14.12 -3.85 6.81
CA LEU A 96 15.55 -4.01 6.53
C LEU A 96 15.98 -3.48 5.16
N GLU A 97 15.01 -3.13 4.31
CA GLU A 97 15.24 -2.66 2.94
C GLU A 97 14.97 -1.16 2.76
N ARG A 98 14.69 -0.47 3.85
CA ARG A 98 14.44 0.98 3.84
C ARG A 98 15.70 1.77 3.50
N ARG A 99 15.50 3.00 3.00
CA ARG A 99 16.56 3.95 2.60
C ARG A 99 17.41 3.48 1.42
N LYS A 100 16.94 2.48 0.67
CA LYS A 100 17.56 2.01 -0.56
C LYS A 100 16.86 2.50 -1.82
N GLY A 101 15.79 3.30 -1.67
CA GLY A 101 15.04 3.89 -2.78
C GLY A 101 14.00 2.97 -3.42
N TYR A 102 13.66 1.84 -2.80
CA TYR A 102 12.72 0.88 -3.41
C TYR A 102 11.29 1.40 -3.53
N ALA A 103 10.80 2.16 -2.55
CA ALA A 103 9.49 2.79 -2.64
C ALA A 103 9.41 3.76 -3.83
N ALA A 104 10.46 4.54 -4.05
CA ALA A 104 10.53 5.46 -5.19
C ALA A 104 10.58 4.71 -6.52
N ARG A 105 11.32 3.61 -6.60
CA ARG A 105 11.39 2.76 -7.80
C ARG A 105 10.04 2.11 -8.10
N LEU A 106 9.39 1.55 -7.08
CA LEU A 106 8.08 0.94 -7.21
C LEU A 106 7.05 1.96 -7.70
N LEU A 107 6.94 3.07 -6.98
CA LEU A 107 5.95 4.09 -7.32
C LEU A 107 6.23 4.72 -8.69
N GLY A 108 7.49 5.02 -9.00
CA GLY A 108 7.87 5.52 -10.34
C GLY A 108 7.46 4.57 -11.45
N ALA A 109 7.75 3.26 -11.30
CA ALA A 109 7.38 2.25 -12.29
C ALA A 109 5.85 2.10 -12.46
N VAL A 110 5.11 2.22 -11.37
CA VAL A 110 3.63 2.21 -11.41
C VAL A 110 3.11 3.44 -12.17
N LEU A 111 3.65 4.62 -11.90
CA LEU A 111 3.23 5.86 -12.57
C LEU A 111 3.54 5.85 -14.08
N GLU A 112 4.66 5.25 -14.48
CA GLU A 112 4.99 5.09 -15.91
C GLU A 112 3.92 4.30 -16.67
N GLN A 113 3.29 3.33 -16.04
CA GLN A 113 2.25 2.49 -16.62
C GLN A 113 0.83 3.03 -16.44
N ALA A 114 0.67 4.08 -15.63
CA ALA A 114 -0.65 4.63 -15.35
C ALA A 114 -1.26 5.27 -16.60
N GLU A 115 -2.50 4.92 -16.89
CA GLU A 115 -3.27 5.49 -18.01
C GLU A 115 -4.07 6.73 -17.61
N GLY A 116 -4.32 6.91 -16.33
CA GLY A 116 -5.09 8.02 -15.77
C GLY A 116 -4.50 8.53 -14.46
N PRO A 117 -5.21 9.42 -13.76
CA PRO A 117 -4.72 9.98 -12.51
C PRO A 117 -4.57 8.92 -11.43
N VAL A 118 -3.57 9.12 -10.57
CA VAL A 118 -3.34 8.29 -9.38
C VAL A 118 -3.52 9.18 -8.16
N PHE A 119 -4.39 8.75 -7.25
CA PHE A 119 -4.67 9.42 -5.99
C PHE A 119 -3.97 8.68 -4.85
N SER A 120 -3.62 9.39 -3.79
CA SER A 120 -3.04 8.80 -2.58
C SER A 120 -3.52 9.57 -1.36
N HIS A 121 -3.87 8.85 -0.30
CA HIS A 121 -4.15 9.42 1.00
C HIS A 121 -2.91 9.28 1.86
N VAL A 122 -2.37 10.39 2.34
CA VAL A 122 -1.15 10.40 3.15
C VAL A 122 -1.43 11.15 4.46
N ALA A 123 -1.05 10.53 5.57
CA ALA A 123 -1.12 11.18 6.87
C ALA A 123 -0.29 12.46 6.88
N LYS A 124 -0.84 13.53 7.44
CA LYS A 124 -0.21 14.86 7.44
C LYS A 124 1.11 14.90 8.22
N ASP A 125 1.32 13.98 9.15
CA ASP A 125 2.54 13.84 9.93
C ASP A 125 3.54 12.86 9.30
N ASN A 126 3.17 12.15 8.25
CA ASN A 126 4.06 11.24 7.53
C ASN A 126 4.93 12.00 6.51
N LEU A 127 5.89 12.75 7.02
CA LEU A 127 6.75 13.61 6.19
C LEU A 127 7.56 12.84 5.14
N PRO A 128 8.15 11.66 5.43
CA PRO A 128 8.85 10.89 4.42
C PRO A 128 7.97 10.51 3.23
N SER A 129 6.73 10.09 3.47
CA SER A 129 5.78 9.74 2.43
C SER A 129 5.35 10.97 1.62
N LEU A 130 5.06 12.09 2.29
CA LEU A 130 4.70 13.34 1.61
C LEU A 130 5.83 13.80 0.68
N ARG A 131 7.08 13.75 1.13
CA ARG A 131 8.24 14.12 0.31
C ARG A 131 8.43 13.18 -0.89
N LEU A 132 8.24 11.89 -0.69
CA LEU A 132 8.32 10.91 -1.77
C LEU A 132 7.26 11.19 -2.84
N HIS A 133 6.02 11.41 -2.44
CA HIS A 133 4.93 11.72 -3.36
C HIS A 133 5.19 13.03 -4.12
N GLU A 134 5.58 14.09 -3.41
CA GLU A 134 5.89 15.38 -4.01
C GLU A 134 7.02 15.27 -5.04
N LYS A 135 8.10 14.56 -4.70
CA LYS A 135 9.23 14.32 -5.60
C LYS A 135 8.81 13.62 -6.89
N LEU A 136 7.82 12.75 -6.85
CA LEU A 136 7.33 12.02 -8.01
C LEU A 136 6.20 12.73 -8.76
N GLY A 137 5.86 13.97 -8.35
CA GLY A 137 4.92 14.81 -9.08
C GLY A 137 3.48 14.82 -8.54
N PHE A 138 3.24 14.21 -7.39
CA PHE A 138 1.94 14.33 -6.73
C PHE A 138 1.75 15.74 -6.18
N ARG A 139 0.52 16.22 -6.20
CA ARG A 139 0.12 17.50 -5.64
C ARG A 139 -1.08 17.34 -4.71
N LYS A 140 -1.09 18.06 -3.60
CA LYS A 140 -2.23 18.06 -2.68
C LYS A 140 -3.41 18.74 -3.37
N ILE A 141 -4.55 18.05 -3.41
CA ILE A 141 -5.80 18.57 -3.96
C ILE A 141 -6.88 18.76 -2.90
N GLN A 142 -6.70 18.16 -1.72
CA GLN A 142 -7.68 18.21 -0.64
C GLN A 142 -6.98 18.03 0.69
N ASP A 143 -7.41 18.80 1.70
CA ASP A 143 -6.81 18.75 3.05
C ASP A 143 -7.43 17.69 3.96
N THR A 144 -8.18 16.77 3.37
CA THR A 144 -8.75 15.58 4.01
C THR A 144 -8.60 14.39 3.10
N ALA A 145 -8.59 13.18 3.67
CA ALA A 145 -8.73 11.95 2.91
C ALA A 145 -10.22 11.64 2.76
N LEU A 146 -10.68 11.45 1.53
CA LEU A 146 -12.06 11.05 1.24
C LEU A 146 -12.06 9.62 0.70
N TYR A 147 -12.62 8.70 1.48
CA TYR A 147 -12.64 7.28 1.16
C TYR A 147 -13.80 6.89 0.22
N LEU A 148 -13.71 5.69 -0.34
CA LEU A 148 -14.72 5.15 -1.27
C LEU A 148 -16.13 5.04 -0.64
N ASP A 149 -16.20 4.81 0.67
CA ASP A 149 -17.46 4.73 1.42
C ASP A 149 -18.07 6.11 1.75
N GLY A 150 -17.41 7.21 1.34
CA GLY A 150 -17.85 8.58 1.62
C GLY A 150 -17.35 9.13 2.96
N SER A 151 -16.70 8.34 3.79
CA SER A 151 -16.09 8.83 5.02
C SER A 151 -14.87 9.72 4.74
N ALA A 152 -14.55 10.61 5.67
CA ALA A 152 -13.40 11.52 5.55
C ALA A 152 -12.53 11.44 6.80
N ASP A 153 -11.21 11.58 6.61
CA ASP A 153 -10.23 11.64 7.69
C ASP A 153 -9.43 12.94 7.58
N SER A 154 -9.60 13.82 8.56
CA SER A 154 -8.89 15.12 8.60
C SER A 154 -7.42 15.00 8.98
N ARG A 155 -6.96 13.82 9.43
CA ARG A 155 -5.55 13.56 9.77
C ARG A 155 -4.69 13.25 8.56
N ALA A 156 -5.32 13.00 7.42
CA ALA A 156 -4.65 12.73 6.16
C ALA A 156 -5.12 13.71 5.09
N CYS A 157 -4.30 13.92 4.08
CA CYS A 157 -4.64 14.71 2.90
C CYS A 157 -4.75 13.81 1.66
N THR A 158 -5.42 14.31 0.64
CA THR A 158 -5.51 13.64 -0.68
C THR A 158 -4.52 14.29 -1.64
N LEU A 159 -3.66 13.47 -2.20
CA LEU A 159 -2.71 13.85 -3.25
C LEU A 159 -3.17 13.26 -4.58
N ARG A 160 -2.83 13.93 -5.66
CA ARG A 160 -3.11 13.47 -7.03
C ARG A 160 -1.88 13.62 -7.91
N TRP A 161 -1.63 12.60 -8.69
CA TRP A 161 -0.68 12.62 -9.79
C TRP A 161 -1.44 12.50 -11.12
N THR A 162 -0.99 13.22 -12.14
CA THR A 162 -1.51 13.11 -13.51
C THR A 162 -0.35 13.02 -14.47
N LYS A 163 -0.51 12.20 -15.49
CA LYS A 163 0.45 12.14 -16.60
C LYS A 163 0.35 13.45 -17.40
N GLU A 164 1.48 14.08 -17.63
CA GLU A 164 1.57 15.29 -18.46
C GLU A 164 1.39 14.96 -19.95
#